data_6bfd5f6a1376d12887cf1e85ddb01779
#
_entry.id   6bfd5f6a1376d12887cf1e85ddb01779
#
_cell.length_a   1.000
_cell.length_b   1.000
_cell.length_c   1.000
_cell.angle_alpha   90.00
_cell.angle_beta   90.00
_cell.angle_gamma   90.00
#
_symmetry.space_group_name_H-M   'P 1'
#
loop_
_entity.id
_entity.type
_entity.pdbx_description
1 polymer ?
#
loop_
_entity_poly.entity_id
_entity_poly.type
_entity_poly.pdbx_seq_one_letter_code
_entity_poly.pdbx_strand_id
1 'polypeptide(L)'
;MIGKAVASGLAVGLGLSIAGCSGGSPTTSETPGATEAKQSDLSITGSQPGVTPFISSVQIAGQSAPLVASITFTIAPMPNSVSSAASVTWSSPALASRGYIQSDLINLPVFGLYAGYQNQVTIQLKFDDGSVQQLEQTINTDAYTDPNGVYSTPTIVKARAPGSTLGFSFFILKSLLGFPVIVDTDGQVRWVVPGGISSESSFYADGQFYIGSQTNSQFSLLQFDGTQTALPAILPQPLLSSFTHNIDPGLSGVLALFNGTDDLGDSIDDIVAEISPFTNQPPIQTFDMADIISTYMNNNGDDASAFVRPGVDWFHVNASTYDPSDKTVIVSSRENFLIKLNYSTHEIVWILGDPTKYWYTFPSLRAKALTLAAGGNYPVGQHAVSITSDGLMMVFNDGLGSVNQPAGEPSGISRTYSEVSAYTVNEAAMTAQEVWGFNYNQSLFSPICGSSYEAPGNTYLVDFATADNYTTARLVGLDANRSVVFDFQYQSPGYCGAAWNAIPIPMEDLQIN
;
A
#
# COMPACT_ATOMS: atom_id res chain seq x y z
N MET A 1 3.90 21.68 -15.67
CA MET A 1 2.43 21.67 -15.85
C MET A 1 1.97 20.33 -15.34
N ILE A 2 1.38 20.30 -14.17
CA ILE A 2 1.00 19.08 -13.45
C ILE A 2 -0.37 18.65 -13.97
N GLY A 3 -0.44 17.46 -14.56
CA GLY A 3 -1.69 16.88 -15.05
C GLY A 3 -2.61 16.51 -13.88
N LYS A 4 -3.84 16.99 -13.92
CA LYS A 4 -4.90 16.69 -12.95
C LYS A 4 -5.32 15.21 -13.08
N ALA A 5 -5.23 14.46 -12.01
CA ALA A 5 -5.96 13.20 -11.87
C ALA A 5 -7.46 13.52 -11.72
N VAL A 6 -8.27 13.03 -12.64
CA VAL A 6 -9.73 13.17 -12.62
C VAL A 6 -10.32 11.92 -11.98
N ALA A 7 -10.91 12.08 -10.81
CA ALA A 7 -11.77 11.07 -10.21
C ALA A 7 -13.10 11.03 -10.97
N SER A 8 -13.43 9.90 -11.60
CA SER A 8 -14.68 9.69 -12.31
C SER A 8 -15.77 9.28 -11.33
N GLY A 9 -16.60 10.22 -10.92
CA GLY A 9 -17.86 9.96 -10.22
C GLY A 9 -18.93 9.47 -11.19
N LEU A 10 -19.53 8.30 -10.93
CA LEU A 10 -20.68 7.77 -11.66
C LEU A 10 -21.96 8.46 -11.15
N ALA A 11 -22.59 9.28 -11.98
CA ALA A 11 -23.91 9.82 -11.72
C ALA A 11 -24.97 8.90 -12.37
N VAL A 12 -25.82 8.30 -11.55
CA VAL A 12 -26.99 7.55 -11.99
C VAL A 12 -28.16 8.53 -12.18
N GLY A 13 -28.52 8.80 -13.43
CA GLY A 13 -29.70 9.57 -13.78
C GLY A 13 -30.92 8.66 -14.05
N LEU A 14 -31.94 8.73 -13.20
CA LEU A 14 -33.26 8.15 -13.49
C LEU A 14 -33.99 9.06 -14.50
N GLY A 15 -34.24 8.58 -15.69
CA GLY A 15 -35.10 9.21 -16.68
C GLY A 15 -36.42 8.47 -16.84
N LEU A 16 -37.52 9.12 -16.48
CA LEU A 16 -38.89 8.67 -16.75
C LEU A 16 -39.22 8.96 -18.21
N SER A 17 -39.60 7.98 -18.99
CA SER A 17 -40.10 8.16 -20.36
C SER A 17 -41.55 7.84 -20.45
N ILE A 18 -42.32 8.81 -20.96
CA ILE A 18 -43.75 8.71 -21.28
C ILE A 18 -43.87 8.16 -22.71
N ALA A 19 -44.76 7.17 -22.86
CA ALA A 19 -45.05 6.55 -24.15
C ALA A 19 -45.94 7.43 -25.02
N GLY A 20 -45.59 7.61 -26.29
CA GLY A 20 -46.46 8.14 -27.35
C GLY A 20 -46.39 7.23 -28.56
N CYS A 21 -47.50 6.62 -28.94
CA CYS A 21 -47.65 5.82 -30.15
C CYS A 21 -47.83 6.69 -31.42
N SER A 22 -47.02 6.46 -32.45
CA SER A 22 -47.44 6.69 -33.85
C SER A 22 -46.60 5.79 -34.79
N GLY A 23 -47.30 5.12 -35.69
CA GLY A 23 -46.75 4.09 -36.56
C GLY A 23 -45.85 4.63 -37.68
N GLY A 24 -44.88 3.80 -38.05
CA GLY A 24 -43.99 3.99 -39.19
C GLY A 24 -43.27 2.68 -39.52
N SER A 25 -43.21 2.34 -40.78
CA SER A 25 -42.71 1.12 -41.41
C SER A 25 -41.34 0.62 -40.93
N PRO A 26 -41.01 -0.67 -41.08
CA PRO A 26 -39.78 -1.25 -40.54
C PRO A 26 -38.55 -0.79 -41.31
N THR A 27 -37.76 0.04 -40.69
CA THR A 27 -36.37 0.23 -41.08
C THR A 27 -35.57 -0.88 -40.41
N THR A 28 -34.82 -1.62 -41.20
CA THR A 28 -33.83 -2.59 -40.76
C THR A 28 -32.89 -1.95 -39.73
N SER A 29 -32.96 -2.42 -38.47
CA SER A 29 -31.95 -2.05 -37.48
C SER A 29 -30.61 -2.67 -37.89
N GLU A 30 -29.71 -1.84 -38.36
CA GLU A 30 -28.30 -2.23 -38.38
C GLU A 30 -27.86 -2.46 -36.95
N THR A 31 -27.57 -3.70 -36.62
CA THR A 31 -26.79 -4.08 -35.43
C THR A 31 -25.48 -3.29 -35.51
N PRO A 32 -24.99 -2.63 -34.42
CA PRO A 32 -23.68 -2.02 -34.46
C PRO A 32 -22.67 -3.11 -34.85
N GLY A 33 -22.07 -2.93 -36.04
CA GLY A 33 -21.14 -3.88 -36.61
C GLY A 33 -20.04 -4.17 -35.59
N ALA A 34 -19.82 -5.45 -35.29
CA ALA A 34 -18.59 -5.90 -34.68
C ALA A 34 -17.45 -5.33 -35.53
N THR A 35 -16.61 -4.48 -34.95
CA THR A 35 -15.44 -3.92 -35.63
C THR A 35 -14.62 -5.13 -36.09
N GLU A 36 -14.54 -5.37 -37.40
CA GLU A 36 -13.74 -6.45 -37.93
C GLU A 36 -12.31 -6.25 -37.43
N ALA A 37 -11.75 -7.28 -36.76
CA ALA A 37 -10.38 -7.26 -36.31
C ALA A 37 -9.47 -7.09 -37.53
N LYS A 38 -8.91 -5.92 -37.69
CA LYS A 38 -7.91 -5.66 -38.71
C LYS A 38 -6.67 -6.45 -38.34
N GLN A 39 -6.36 -7.50 -39.09
CA GLN A 39 -5.15 -8.26 -38.88
C GLN A 39 -3.96 -7.35 -39.20
N SER A 40 -3.25 -6.89 -38.18
CA SER A 40 -1.99 -6.18 -38.37
C SER A 40 -0.89 -7.17 -38.77
N ASP A 41 0.28 -6.65 -39.15
CA ASP A 41 1.46 -7.45 -39.46
C ASP A 41 2.23 -7.89 -38.18
N LEU A 42 1.69 -7.54 -36.99
CA LEU A 42 2.34 -7.88 -35.73
C LEU A 42 2.21 -9.35 -35.40
N SER A 43 3.32 -9.96 -35.04
CA SER A 43 3.38 -11.35 -34.61
C SER A 43 4.42 -11.52 -33.49
N ILE A 44 4.20 -12.53 -32.63
CA ILE A 44 5.17 -12.93 -31.62
C ILE A 44 6.34 -13.62 -32.31
N THR A 45 7.54 -13.13 -32.09
CA THR A 45 8.78 -13.72 -32.64
C THR A 45 9.57 -14.53 -31.61
N GLY A 46 9.25 -14.38 -30.32
CA GLY A 46 9.89 -15.14 -29.25
C GLY A 46 9.54 -14.63 -27.86
N SER A 47 10.06 -15.32 -26.86
CA SER A 47 10.05 -14.86 -25.47
C SER A 47 11.37 -15.20 -24.80
N GLN A 48 11.78 -14.36 -23.86
CA GLN A 48 13.00 -14.54 -23.07
C GLN A 48 12.66 -14.55 -21.58
N PRO A 49 13.28 -15.45 -20.78
CA PRO A 49 13.14 -15.41 -19.33
C PRO A 49 13.62 -14.07 -18.77
N GLY A 50 12.95 -13.55 -17.74
CA GLY A 50 13.40 -12.42 -16.94
C GLY A 50 14.37 -12.84 -15.84
N VAL A 51 14.60 -11.93 -14.89
CA VAL A 51 15.53 -12.15 -13.76
C VAL A 51 15.03 -13.18 -12.76
N THR A 52 13.73 -13.49 -12.77
CA THR A 52 13.09 -14.56 -11.98
C THR A 52 12.05 -15.28 -12.84
N PRO A 53 11.60 -16.48 -12.44
CA PRO A 53 10.56 -17.23 -13.17
C PRO A 53 9.22 -16.51 -13.30
N PHE A 54 8.99 -15.47 -12.50
CA PHE A 54 7.76 -14.69 -12.52
C PHE A 54 7.71 -13.62 -13.62
N ILE A 55 8.80 -13.46 -14.36
CA ILE A 55 9.00 -12.41 -15.35
C ILE A 55 9.46 -13.02 -16.68
N SER A 56 8.92 -12.51 -17.78
CA SER A 56 9.37 -12.82 -19.14
C SER A 56 9.26 -11.57 -20.02
N SER A 57 10.11 -11.46 -21.04
CA SER A 57 9.97 -10.48 -22.12
C SER A 57 9.43 -11.18 -23.36
N VAL A 58 8.26 -10.77 -23.86
CA VAL A 58 7.67 -11.28 -25.10
C VAL A 58 8.00 -10.32 -26.24
N GLN A 59 8.63 -10.83 -27.30
CA GLN A 59 8.99 -10.04 -28.48
C GLN A 59 7.88 -10.09 -29.51
N ILE A 60 7.36 -8.92 -29.90
CA ILE A 60 6.34 -8.75 -30.92
C ILE A 60 6.90 -7.85 -32.00
N ALA A 61 6.95 -8.31 -33.24
CA ALA A 61 7.56 -7.58 -34.34
C ALA A 61 6.58 -7.36 -35.49
N GLY A 62 6.74 -6.21 -36.18
CA GLY A 62 6.02 -5.82 -37.38
C GLY A 62 5.95 -4.30 -37.52
N GLN A 63 5.71 -3.83 -38.76
CA GLN A 63 5.70 -2.39 -39.10
C GLN A 63 4.60 -1.59 -38.39
N SER A 64 3.57 -2.28 -37.90
CA SER A 64 2.46 -1.65 -37.13
C SER A 64 2.78 -1.38 -35.66
N ALA A 65 3.95 -1.73 -35.16
CA ALA A 65 4.33 -1.52 -33.74
C ALA A 65 4.15 -0.05 -33.27
N PRO A 66 4.53 0.99 -34.06
CA PRO A 66 4.34 2.38 -33.66
C PRO A 66 2.86 2.84 -33.60
N LEU A 67 1.93 2.06 -34.15
CA LEU A 67 0.50 2.37 -34.16
C LEU A 67 -0.26 1.76 -32.96
N VAL A 68 0.43 1.07 -32.07
CA VAL A 68 -0.16 0.46 -30.88
C VAL A 68 -0.39 1.53 -29.81
N ALA A 69 -1.64 1.74 -29.41
CA ALA A 69 -2.03 2.67 -28.36
C ALA A 69 -1.86 2.08 -26.94
N SER A 70 -2.20 0.79 -26.80
CA SER A 70 -2.00 0.07 -25.53
C SER A 70 -1.88 -1.44 -25.74
N ILE A 71 -1.27 -2.12 -24.78
CA ILE A 71 -1.12 -3.57 -24.77
C ILE A 71 -1.63 -4.10 -23.44
N THR A 72 -2.61 -5.00 -23.48
CA THR A 72 -3.04 -5.75 -22.28
C THR A 72 -2.55 -7.18 -22.38
N PHE A 73 -1.82 -7.66 -21.39
CA PHE A 73 -1.58 -9.08 -21.25
C PHE A 73 -2.39 -9.65 -20.08
N THR A 74 -2.89 -10.87 -20.27
CA THR A 74 -3.66 -11.58 -19.26
C THR A 74 -3.08 -12.99 -19.08
N ILE A 75 -2.73 -13.34 -17.85
CA ILE A 75 -2.20 -14.65 -17.48
C ILE A 75 -3.36 -15.47 -16.91
N ALA A 76 -3.70 -16.57 -17.58
CA ALA A 76 -4.75 -17.46 -17.12
C ALA A 76 -4.41 -18.06 -15.74
N PRO A 77 -5.37 -18.14 -14.80
CA PRO A 77 -5.14 -18.78 -13.51
C PRO A 77 -4.87 -20.29 -13.68
N MET A 78 -4.17 -20.85 -12.71
CA MET A 78 -4.01 -22.32 -12.64
C MET A 78 -5.36 -23.02 -12.51
N PRO A 79 -5.49 -24.29 -12.94
CA PRO A 79 -6.69 -25.07 -12.68
C PRO A 79 -7.03 -25.10 -11.18
N ASN A 80 -8.29 -24.84 -10.85
CA ASN A 80 -8.82 -24.76 -9.48
C ASN A 80 -8.34 -23.55 -8.66
N SER A 81 -7.60 -22.61 -9.23
CA SER A 81 -7.32 -21.34 -8.59
C SER A 81 -8.61 -20.58 -8.29
N VAL A 82 -8.67 -19.92 -7.15
CA VAL A 82 -9.75 -18.99 -6.77
C VAL A 82 -9.35 -17.52 -6.93
N SER A 83 -8.07 -17.28 -7.21
CA SER A 83 -7.55 -15.97 -7.57
C SER A 83 -7.92 -15.62 -9.01
N SER A 84 -8.17 -14.34 -9.26
CA SER A 84 -8.43 -13.83 -10.61
C SER A 84 -7.21 -14.01 -11.52
N ALA A 85 -7.43 -13.95 -12.83
CA ALA A 85 -6.34 -13.79 -13.78
C ALA A 85 -5.55 -12.50 -13.47
N ALA A 86 -4.23 -12.53 -13.61
CA ALA A 86 -3.44 -11.32 -13.63
C ALA A 86 -3.63 -10.65 -15.01
N SER A 87 -4.09 -9.40 -15.03
CA SER A 87 -4.35 -8.63 -16.25
C SER A 87 -3.71 -7.25 -16.12
N VAL A 88 -2.77 -6.95 -17.01
CA VAL A 88 -1.99 -5.71 -16.95
C VAL A 88 -2.05 -5.00 -18.29
N THR A 89 -2.43 -3.73 -18.24
CA THR A 89 -2.47 -2.85 -19.42
C THR A 89 -1.34 -1.83 -19.36
N TRP A 90 -0.50 -1.87 -20.37
CA TRP A 90 0.51 -0.87 -20.64
C TRP A 90 0.01 0.14 -21.65
N SER A 91 0.10 1.43 -21.35
CA SER A 91 -0.04 2.46 -22.37
C SER A 91 1.19 2.53 -23.28
N SER A 92 1.02 2.94 -24.54
CA SER A 92 2.18 3.12 -25.45
C SER A 92 3.20 4.13 -24.92
N PRO A 93 2.81 5.27 -24.32
CA PRO A 93 3.77 6.18 -23.68
C PRO A 93 4.57 5.50 -22.55
N ALA A 94 3.93 4.66 -21.75
CA ALA A 94 4.63 3.94 -20.67
C ALA A 94 5.66 2.94 -21.20
N LEU A 95 5.33 2.20 -22.26
CA LEU A 95 6.26 1.28 -22.93
C LEU A 95 7.40 2.04 -23.60
N ALA A 96 7.10 3.16 -24.27
CA ALA A 96 8.09 3.97 -24.98
C ALA A 96 9.08 4.66 -24.02
N SER A 97 8.59 5.23 -22.92
CA SER A 97 9.44 5.90 -21.92
C SER A 97 10.44 4.96 -21.25
N ARG A 98 10.12 3.66 -21.21
CA ARG A 98 10.97 2.59 -20.68
C ARG A 98 11.80 1.87 -21.74
N GLY A 99 11.68 2.28 -23.02
CA GLY A 99 12.43 1.70 -24.14
C GLY A 99 11.92 0.34 -24.61
N TYR A 100 10.70 -0.05 -24.23
CA TYR A 100 10.12 -1.34 -24.61
C TYR A 100 9.52 -1.33 -26.04
N ILE A 101 9.25 -0.18 -26.63
CA ILE A 101 8.87 -0.01 -28.05
C ILE A 101 10.03 0.62 -28.82
N GLN A 102 10.47 -0.05 -29.88
CA GLN A 102 11.49 0.42 -30.79
C GLN A 102 11.01 0.17 -32.23
N SER A 103 10.91 1.23 -33.04
CA SER A 103 10.50 1.20 -34.46
C SER A 103 9.49 0.10 -34.85
N ASP A 104 9.93 -1.12 -35.09
CA ASP A 104 9.17 -2.28 -35.56
C ASP A 104 9.17 -3.46 -34.57
N LEU A 105 9.65 -3.21 -33.32
CA LEU A 105 9.78 -4.23 -32.27
C LEU A 105 9.19 -3.72 -30.94
N ILE A 106 8.42 -4.58 -30.28
CA ILE A 106 7.94 -4.40 -28.93
C ILE A 106 8.53 -5.51 -28.05
N ASN A 107 9.26 -5.15 -26.99
CA ASN A 107 9.72 -6.07 -25.95
C ASN A 107 8.78 -5.92 -24.76
N LEU A 108 7.65 -6.64 -24.79
CA LEU A 108 6.63 -6.55 -23.75
C LEU A 108 7.08 -7.24 -22.46
N PRO A 109 7.24 -6.55 -21.33
CA PRO A 109 7.45 -7.20 -20.05
C PRO A 109 6.15 -7.83 -19.57
N VAL A 110 6.16 -9.15 -19.44
CA VAL A 110 5.09 -9.98 -18.88
C VAL A 110 5.53 -10.42 -17.49
N PHE A 111 4.78 -10.08 -16.46
CA PHE A 111 5.08 -10.40 -15.07
C PHE A 111 3.85 -10.87 -14.33
N GLY A 112 4.04 -11.53 -13.19
CA GLY A 112 2.96 -12.20 -12.47
C GLY A 112 2.74 -13.64 -12.93
N LEU A 113 3.71 -14.24 -13.61
CA LEU A 113 3.70 -15.65 -14.04
C LEU A 113 3.72 -16.59 -12.82
N TYR A 114 3.23 -17.81 -13.00
CA TYR A 114 3.46 -18.89 -12.05
C TYR A 114 4.81 -19.52 -12.32
N ALA A 115 5.59 -19.82 -11.29
CA ALA A 115 6.86 -20.52 -11.42
C ALA A 115 6.67 -22.04 -11.59
N GLY A 116 7.59 -22.69 -12.32
CA GLY A 116 7.54 -24.12 -12.58
C GLY A 116 6.29 -24.56 -13.35
N TYR A 117 5.75 -23.68 -14.20
CA TYR A 117 4.45 -23.88 -14.82
C TYR A 117 4.43 -23.46 -16.30
N GLN A 118 3.49 -24.05 -17.05
CA GLN A 118 3.19 -23.65 -18.42
C GLN A 118 2.09 -22.59 -18.44
N ASN A 119 2.50 -21.31 -18.38
CA ASN A 119 1.59 -20.20 -18.33
C ASN A 119 0.95 -19.93 -19.70
N GLN A 120 -0.37 -19.76 -19.74
CA GLN A 120 -1.11 -19.32 -20.91
C GLN A 120 -1.32 -17.82 -20.81
N VAL A 121 -0.79 -17.07 -21.78
CA VAL A 121 -0.82 -15.61 -21.80
C VAL A 121 -1.53 -15.14 -23.05
N THR A 122 -2.63 -14.41 -22.88
CA THR A 122 -3.33 -13.70 -23.95
C THR A 122 -2.79 -12.27 -24.00
N ILE A 123 -2.41 -11.78 -25.18
CA ILE A 123 -1.91 -10.43 -25.40
C ILE A 123 -2.86 -9.72 -26.36
N GLN A 124 -3.49 -8.64 -25.92
CA GLN A 124 -4.37 -7.83 -26.70
C GLN A 124 -3.68 -6.51 -27.07
N LEU A 125 -3.51 -6.25 -28.36
CA LEU A 125 -2.97 -5.03 -28.92
C LEU A 125 -4.14 -4.14 -29.35
N LYS A 126 -4.25 -2.94 -28.80
CA LYS A 126 -5.21 -1.93 -29.22
C LYS A 126 -4.47 -0.85 -30.00
N PHE A 127 -4.95 -0.55 -31.20
CA PHE A 127 -4.33 0.43 -32.10
C PHE A 127 -4.98 1.82 -31.97
N ASP A 128 -4.30 2.85 -32.52
CA ASP A 128 -4.77 4.23 -32.50
C ASP A 128 -6.11 4.43 -33.23
N ASP A 129 -6.42 3.59 -34.22
CA ASP A 129 -7.71 3.60 -34.93
C ASP A 129 -8.85 2.88 -34.20
N GLY A 130 -8.55 2.37 -32.99
CA GLY A 130 -9.48 1.62 -32.14
C GLY A 130 -9.61 0.14 -32.49
N SER A 131 -8.96 -0.34 -33.56
CA SER A 131 -8.93 -1.78 -33.87
C SER A 131 -8.14 -2.56 -32.84
N VAL A 132 -8.40 -3.86 -32.74
CA VAL A 132 -7.81 -4.76 -31.74
C VAL A 132 -7.28 -6.02 -32.43
N GLN A 133 -6.08 -6.45 -32.04
CA GLN A 133 -5.53 -7.75 -32.39
C GLN A 133 -5.21 -8.55 -31.14
N GLN A 134 -5.53 -9.85 -31.13
CA GLN A 134 -5.20 -10.76 -30.06
C GLN A 134 -4.11 -11.73 -30.50
N LEU A 135 -3.14 -11.92 -29.63
CA LEU A 135 -2.06 -12.90 -29.77
C LEU A 135 -2.07 -13.83 -28.55
N GLU A 136 -1.63 -15.07 -28.73
CA GLU A 136 -1.53 -16.06 -27.67
C GLU A 136 -0.07 -16.49 -27.52
N GLN A 137 0.39 -16.59 -26.28
CA GLN A 137 1.74 -17.06 -25.97
C GLN A 137 1.72 -18.05 -24.80
N THR A 138 2.37 -19.18 -25.01
CA THR A 138 2.68 -20.12 -23.93
C THR A 138 4.07 -19.83 -23.39
N ILE A 139 4.18 -19.53 -22.09
CA ILE A 139 5.45 -19.25 -21.42
C ILE A 139 5.70 -20.36 -20.39
N ASN A 140 6.75 -21.15 -20.63
CA ASN A 140 7.23 -22.14 -19.66
C ASN A 140 8.25 -21.47 -18.74
N THR A 141 8.05 -21.59 -17.43
CA THR A 141 8.89 -21.00 -16.41
C THR A 141 9.60 -22.05 -15.58
N ASP A 142 10.79 -21.73 -15.10
CA ASP A 142 11.51 -22.57 -14.16
C ASP A 142 10.85 -22.57 -12.77
N ALA A 143 11.17 -23.57 -11.97
CA ALA A 143 10.78 -23.61 -10.57
C ALA A 143 11.47 -22.47 -9.78
N TYR A 144 10.76 -21.91 -8.82
CA TYR A 144 11.31 -20.90 -7.92
C TYR A 144 11.67 -21.52 -6.58
N THR A 145 12.85 -21.19 -6.10
CA THR A 145 13.28 -21.46 -4.72
C THR A 145 13.57 -20.13 -4.06
N ASP A 146 12.82 -19.79 -3.03
CA ASP A 146 13.08 -18.59 -2.25
C ASP A 146 14.40 -18.70 -1.48
N PRO A 147 15.37 -17.81 -1.70
CA PRO A 147 16.67 -17.85 -1.02
C PRO A 147 16.57 -17.80 0.51
N ASN A 148 15.53 -17.15 1.03
CA ASN A 148 15.28 -17.00 2.46
C ASN A 148 14.39 -18.11 3.04
N GLY A 149 13.79 -18.97 2.18
CA GLY A 149 12.90 -20.06 2.59
C GLY A 149 11.56 -19.59 3.18
N VAL A 150 11.16 -18.34 2.96
CA VAL A 150 9.98 -17.71 3.59
C VAL A 150 8.74 -17.86 2.73
N TYR A 151 8.83 -17.50 1.44
CA TYR A 151 7.66 -17.28 0.59
C TYR A 151 7.26 -18.49 -0.25
N SER A 152 8.14 -19.48 -0.41
CA SER A 152 7.91 -20.62 -1.33
C SER A 152 6.73 -21.49 -0.95
N THR A 153 6.44 -21.63 0.35
CA THR A 153 5.41 -22.55 0.85
C THR A 153 4.78 -22.00 2.14
N PRO A 154 3.80 -21.10 2.06
CA PRO A 154 3.05 -20.71 3.24
C PRO A 154 2.25 -21.91 3.77
N THR A 155 2.08 -21.99 5.10
CA THR A 155 1.08 -22.87 5.69
C THR A 155 -0.30 -22.25 5.44
N ILE A 156 -1.16 -22.96 4.72
CA ILE A 156 -2.54 -22.57 4.48
C ILE A 156 -3.37 -22.95 5.72
N VAL A 157 -3.61 -21.99 6.60
CA VAL A 157 -4.46 -22.20 7.79
C VAL A 157 -5.92 -22.22 7.38
N LYS A 158 -6.30 -21.34 6.44
CA LYS A 158 -7.60 -21.32 5.79
C LYS A 158 -7.43 -20.99 4.32
N ALA A 159 -7.84 -21.88 3.44
CA ALA A 159 -7.89 -21.60 2.02
C ALA A 159 -9.10 -20.72 1.68
N ARG A 160 -8.95 -19.83 0.69
CA ARG A 160 -10.06 -19.09 0.10
C ARG A 160 -11.03 -20.06 -0.58
N ALA A 161 -12.31 -19.99 -0.23
CA ALA A 161 -13.33 -20.84 -0.86
C ALA A 161 -13.74 -20.28 -2.24
N PRO A 162 -14.05 -21.14 -3.23
CA PRO A 162 -14.64 -20.70 -4.48
C PRO A 162 -15.93 -19.89 -4.25
N GLY A 163 -16.07 -18.77 -4.97
CA GLY A 163 -17.23 -17.88 -4.85
C GLY A 163 -17.24 -16.98 -3.61
N SER A 164 -16.20 -17.01 -2.76
CA SER A 164 -16.05 -16.04 -1.67
C SER A 164 -15.82 -14.65 -2.23
N THR A 165 -16.48 -13.65 -1.64
CA THR A 165 -16.35 -12.25 -2.04
C THR A 165 -15.12 -11.65 -1.38
N LEU A 166 -14.17 -11.19 -2.20
CA LEU A 166 -12.99 -10.45 -1.78
C LEU A 166 -12.65 -9.44 -2.88
N GLY A 167 -12.39 -8.21 -2.52
CA GLY A 167 -12.16 -7.11 -3.47
C GLY A 167 -10.76 -7.08 -4.06
N PHE A 168 -9.93 -8.10 -3.81
CA PHE A 168 -8.59 -8.25 -4.35
C PHE A 168 -8.24 -9.73 -4.54
N SER A 169 -7.37 -10.00 -5.49
CA SER A 169 -6.79 -11.33 -5.71
C SER A 169 -5.28 -11.36 -5.52
N PHE A 170 -4.64 -10.20 -5.38
CA PHE A 170 -3.19 -10.07 -5.19
C PHE A 170 -2.88 -9.05 -4.09
N PHE A 171 -1.75 -9.27 -3.43
CA PHE A 171 -1.24 -8.35 -2.42
C PHE A 171 0.29 -8.33 -2.38
N ILE A 172 0.83 -7.18 -1.98
CA ILE A 172 2.25 -6.94 -1.79
C ILE A 172 2.59 -7.27 -0.34
N LEU A 173 3.68 -7.99 -0.12
CA LEU A 173 4.35 -8.11 1.17
C LEU A 173 5.57 -7.19 1.15
N LYS A 174 5.63 -6.22 2.03
CA LYS A 174 6.85 -5.43 2.29
C LYS A 174 7.71 -6.23 3.27
N SER A 175 8.92 -6.57 2.86
CA SER A 175 9.83 -7.43 3.60
C SER A 175 11.00 -6.65 4.17
N LEU A 176 11.44 -6.98 5.38
CA LEU A 176 12.73 -6.52 5.90
C LEU A 176 13.91 -7.30 5.31
N LEU A 177 13.65 -8.45 4.68
CA LEU A 177 14.68 -9.34 4.12
C LEU A 177 15.07 -8.98 2.68
N GLY A 178 14.27 -8.17 2.00
CA GLY A 178 14.50 -7.86 0.59
C GLY A 178 13.41 -6.99 -0.04
N PHE A 179 13.37 -7.00 -1.35
CA PHE A 179 12.38 -6.28 -2.14
C PHE A 179 10.95 -6.78 -1.89
N PRO A 180 9.92 -5.99 -2.29
CA PRO A 180 8.54 -6.41 -2.17
C PRO A 180 8.28 -7.75 -2.88
N VAL A 181 7.39 -8.55 -2.32
CA VAL A 181 6.91 -9.81 -2.91
C VAL A 181 5.42 -9.68 -3.19
N ILE A 182 4.98 -10.05 -4.40
CA ILE A 182 3.55 -10.14 -4.71
C ILE A 182 3.10 -11.60 -4.60
N VAL A 183 2.02 -11.79 -3.87
CA VAL A 183 1.40 -13.08 -3.61
C VAL A 183 -0.07 -13.02 -4.04
N ASP A 184 -0.64 -14.12 -4.52
CA ASP A 184 -2.07 -14.20 -4.79
C ASP A 184 -2.86 -14.82 -3.62
N THR A 185 -4.20 -14.78 -3.72
CA THR A 185 -5.08 -15.30 -2.67
C THR A 185 -5.23 -16.83 -2.66
N ASP A 186 -4.42 -17.55 -3.45
CA ASP A 186 -4.15 -18.99 -3.32
C ASP A 186 -2.85 -19.26 -2.54
N GLY A 187 -2.11 -18.19 -2.18
CA GLY A 187 -0.82 -18.28 -1.48
C GLY A 187 0.36 -18.52 -2.41
N GLN A 188 0.20 -18.32 -3.74
CA GLN A 188 1.28 -18.48 -4.70
C GLN A 188 2.06 -17.17 -4.85
N VAL A 189 3.40 -17.26 -4.84
CA VAL A 189 4.24 -16.13 -5.25
C VAL A 189 3.99 -15.84 -6.72
N ARG A 190 3.73 -14.57 -7.04
CA ARG A 190 3.45 -14.11 -8.40
C ARG A 190 4.51 -13.12 -8.93
N TRP A 191 5.26 -12.53 -8.05
CA TRP A 191 6.37 -11.65 -8.42
C TRP A 191 7.34 -11.46 -7.28
N VAL A 192 8.62 -11.52 -7.58
CA VAL A 192 9.75 -11.16 -6.73
C VAL A 192 10.97 -10.96 -7.63
N VAL A 193 11.89 -10.12 -7.20
CA VAL A 193 13.22 -9.97 -7.84
C VAL A 193 14.31 -10.15 -6.81
N PRO A 194 15.53 -10.57 -7.22
CA PRO A 194 16.65 -10.69 -6.31
C PRO A 194 17.08 -9.31 -5.78
N GLY A 195 17.34 -9.23 -4.49
CA GLY A 195 17.86 -8.01 -3.86
C GLY A 195 17.90 -8.14 -2.35
N GLY A 196 18.83 -7.43 -1.73
CA GLY A 196 19.06 -7.44 -0.28
C GLY A 196 18.65 -6.14 0.42
N ILE A 197 17.87 -5.28 -0.24
CA ILE A 197 17.42 -4.01 0.33
C ILE A 197 16.04 -4.22 0.94
N SER A 198 15.87 -3.89 2.22
CA SER A 198 14.57 -3.86 2.90
C SER A 198 13.55 -3.03 2.11
N SER A 199 12.34 -3.54 1.98
CA SER A 199 11.20 -2.85 1.40
C SER A 199 10.23 -2.23 2.41
N GLU A 200 10.65 -2.12 3.65
CA GLU A 200 9.90 -1.47 4.72
C GLU A 200 9.40 -0.09 4.28
N SER A 201 10.32 0.80 3.97
CA SER A 201 10.04 2.15 3.46
C SER A 201 9.84 2.11 1.95
N SER A 202 8.71 1.57 1.50
CA SER A 202 8.42 1.50 0.06
C SER A 202 6.96 1.84 -0.23
N PHE A 203 6.71 2.28 -1.46
CA PHE A 203 5.36 2.43 -1.99
C PHE A 203 5.33 2.04 -3.46
N TYR A 204 4.14 1.73 -3.95
CA TYR A 204 3.85 1.40 -5.33
C TYR A 204 3.14 2.58 -6.00
N ALA A 205 3.65 3.04 -7.14
CA ALA A 205 3.02 4.05 -7.97
C ALA A 205 3.47 3.89 -9.44
N ASP A 206 2.61 4.23 -10.37
CA ASP A 206 2.90 4.29 -11.82
C ASP A 206 3.59 3.04 -12.39
N GLY A 207 3.17 1.86 -11.93
CA GLY A 207 3.69 0.59 -12.42
C GLY A 207 5.09 0.22 -11.93
N GLN A 208 5.54 0.76 -10.78
CA GLN A 208 6.86 0.52 -10.23
C GLN A 208 6.89 0.72 -8.71
N PHE A 209 7.93 0.19 -8.07
CA PHE A 209 8.17 0.40 -6.64
C PHE A 209 9.23 1.47 -6.41
N TYR A 210 8.97 2.34 -5.46
CA TYR A 210 9.93 3.29 -4.91
C TYR A 210 10.35 2.79 -3.53
N ILE A 211 11.63 2.55 -3.33
CA ILE A 211 12.17 1.96 -2.11
C ILE A 211 13.13 2.96 -1.47
N GLY A 212 12.76 3.49 -0.31
CA GLY A 212 13.56 4.41 0.48
C GLY A 212 14.74 3.70 1.15
N SER A 213 15.89 4.32 1.12
CA SER A 213 17.09 3.78 1.75
C SER A 213 17.07 4.01 3.27
N GLN A 214 17.36 2.97 4.04
CA GLN A 214 17.54 3.08 5.49
C GLN A 214 18.90 3.69 5.91
N THR A 215 19.74 4.07 4.96
CA THR A 215 21.07 4.61 5.22
C THR A 215 21.31 6.02 4.68
N ASN A 216 20.38 6.51 3.86
CA ASN A 216 20.42 7.86 3.30
C ASN A 216 19.02 8.29 2.81
N SER A 217 18.87 9.55 2.39
CA SER A 217 17.61 10.10 1.88
C SER A 217 17.45 9.89 0.36
N GLN A 218 17.65 8.66 -0.12
CA GLN A 218 17.58 8.33 -1.55
C GLN A 218 16.58 7.20 -1.81
N PHE A 219 15.84 7.31 -2.92
CA PHE A 219 15.03 6.22 -3.43
C PHE A 219 15.79 5.34 -4.43
N SER A 220 15.48 4.05 -4.38
CA SER A 220 15.70 3.12 -5.49
C SER A 220 14.39 2.86 -6.20
N LEU A 221 14.38 3.00 -7.51
CA LEU A 221 13.26 2.64 -8.37
C LEU A 221 13.40 1.18 -8.79
N LEU A 222 12.33 0.39 -8.63
CA LEU A 222 12.30 -1.01 -9.03
C LEU A 222 11.12 -1.25 -9.95
N GLN A 223 11.38 -1.61 -11.21
CA GLN A 223 10.37 -1.90 -12.22
C GLN A 223 9.94 -3.37 -12.19
N PHE A 224 8.77 -3.65 -12.77
CA PHE A 224 8.23 -5.01 -12.81
C PHE A 224 9.06 -6.00 -13.66
N ASP A 225 9.90 -5.51 -14.57
CA ASP A 225 10.86 -6.35 -15.31
C ASP A 225 12.13 -6.70 -14.48
N GLY A 226 12.24 -6.15 -13.26
CA GLY A 226 13.37 -6.32 -12.37
C GLY A 226 14.48 -5.26 -12.55
N THR A 227 14.30 -4.30 -13.44
CA THR A 227 15.25 -3.20 -13.61
C THR A 227 15.25 -2.30 -12.38
N GLN A 228 16.45 -1.98 -11.89
CA GLN A 228 16.67 -1.11 -10.74
C GLN A 228 17.41 0.15 -11.16
N THR A 229 16.97 1.30 -10.62
CA THR A 229 17.61 2.59 -10.86
C THR A 229 17.64 3.41 -9.58
N ALA A 230 18.81 3.91 -9.18
CA ALA A 230 18.90 4.86 -8.08
C ALA A 230 18.38 6.23 -8.55
N LEU A 231 17.43 6.82 -7.81
CA LEU A 231 16.98 8.18 -8.06
C LEU A 231 17.94 9.20 -7.41
N PRO A 232 17.91 10.47 -7.82
CA PRO A 232 18.66 11.51 -7.13
C PRO A 232 18.31 11.55 -5.64
N ALA A 233 19.30 11.80 -4.78
CA ALA A 233 19.05 12.00 -3.36
C ALA A 233 18.13 13.22 -3.17
N ILE A 234 17.25 13.16 -2.18
CA ILE A 234 16.51 14.32 -1.71
C ILE A 234 17.54 15.36 -1.27
N LEU A 235 17.33 16.63 -1.64
CA LEU A 235 18.30 17.68 -1.31
C LEU A 235 18.63 17.66 0.18
N PRO A 236 19.90 17.81 0.55
CA PRO A 236 20.33 17.75 1.94
C PRO A 236 19.51 18.72 2.77
N GLN A 237 18.74 18.18 3.67
CA GLN A 237 18.10 18.89 4.76
C GLN A 237 18.84 18.45 6.02
N PRO A 238 19.19 19.34 6.93
CA PRO A 238 19.81 18.93 8.19
C PRO A 238 18.97 17.88 8.92
N LEU A 239 17.64 17.94 8.74
CA LEU A 239 16.68 17.07 9.40
C LEU A 239 16.59 15.63 8.84
N LEU A 240 16.77 15.42 7.52
CA LEU A 240 16.44 14.13 6.89
C LEU A 240 17.71 13.32 6.61
N SER A 241 17.93 12.24 7.35
CA SER A 241 19.11 11.37 7.21
C SER A 241 18.84 10.04 6.51
N SER A 242 17.76 9.35 6.88
CA SER A 242 17.39 8.04 6.33
C SER A 242 15.90 7.82 6.44
N PHE A 243 15.35 7.02 5.50
CA PHE A 243 13.97 6.58 5.59
C PHE A 243 13.78 5.59 6.72
N THR A 244 12.60 5.62 7.33
CA THR A 244 12.13 4.61 8.27
C THR A 244 10.68 4.24 7.95
N HIS A 245 10.21 3.07 8.39
CA HIS A 245 8.81 2.67 8.40
C HIS A 245 8.04 2.92 7.08
N ASN A 246 6.79 3.33 7.14
CA ASN A 246 5.89 3.37 5.99
C ASN A 246 6.07 4.62 5.12
N ILE A 247 5.61 4.52 3.87
CA ILE A 247 5.46 5.65 2.95
C ILE A 247 4.03 5.60 2.42
N ASP A 248 3.30 6.69 2.59
CA ASP A 248 1.89 6.81 2.27
C ASP A 248 1.63 7.97 1.29
N PRO A 249 0.50 7.99 0.56
CA PRO A 249 0.16 9.13 -0.29
C PRO A 249 0.00 10.42 0.53
N GLY A 250 0.57 11.54 0.03
CA GLY A 250 0.41 12.88 0.56
C GLY A 250 -0.55 13.74 -0.27
N LEU A 251 -0.55 15.05 -0.03
CA LEU A 251 -1.35 16.01 -0.80
C LEU A 251 -0.87 16.16 -2.25
N SER A 252 0.43 16.24 -2.45
CA SER A 252 1.07 16.50 -3.75
C SER A 252 2.22 15.54 -4.06
N GLY A 253 2.65 14.78 -3.07
CA GLY A 253 3.74 13.83 -3.11
C GLY A 253 3.43 12.61 -2.26
N VAL A 254 4.43 12.14 -1.53
CA VAL A 254 4.29 11.05 -0.57
C VAL A 254 4.71 11.52 0.82
N LEU A 255 3.98 11.08 1.83
CA LEU A 255 4.37 11.21 3.23
C LEU A 255 5.33 10.09 3.56
N ALA A 256 6.57 10.43 3.83
CA ALA A 256 7.62 9.50 4.20
C ALA A 256 8.13 9.82 5.61
N LEU A 257 8.59 8.79 6.31
CA LEU A 257 9.05 8.88 7.68
C LEU A 257 10.58 8.84 7.71
N PHE A 258 11.19 9.63 8.60
CA PHE A 258 12.64 9.83 8.59
C PHE A 258 13.23 9.84 10.00
N ASN A 259 14.46 9.33 10.08
CA ASN A 259 15.43 9.78 11.06
C ASN A 259 16.10 11.06 10.58
N GLY A 260 16.59 11.87 11.51
CA GLY A 260 17.25 13.12 11.15
C GLY A 260 18.05 13.74 12.27
N THR A 261 18.29 15.04 12.15
CA THR A 261 18.91 15.87 13.18
C THR A 261 18.29 17.26 13.09
N ASP A 262 17.79 17.76 14.19
CA ASP A 262 17.19 19.08 14.33
C ASP A 262 17.93 19.97 15.34
N ASP A 263 17.38 21.16 15.64
CA ASP A 263 17.95 22.09 16.62
C ASP A 263 17.88 21.57 18.07
N LEU A 264 17.07 20.53 18.32
CA LEU A 264 16.93 19.89 19.64
C LEU A 264 17.88 18.70 19.80
N GLY A 265 18.41 18.13 18.69
CA GLY A 265 19.35 17.03 18.67
C GLY A 265 19.08 15.98 17.61
N ASP A 266 19.47 14.73 17.84
CA ASP A 266 19.20 13.63 16.93
C ASP A 266 17.72 13.25 17.02
N SER A 267 17.04 13.23 15.88
CA SER A 267 15.65 12.80 15.69
C SER A 267 15.63 11.32 15.32
N ILE A 268 15.01 10.52 16.17
CA ILE A 268 14.83 9.07 15.97
C ILE A 268 13.33 8.80 15.82
N ASP A 269 12.91 8.42 14.62
CA ASP A 269 11.51 8.07 14.31
C ASP A 269 10.48 9.13 14.78
N ASP A 270 10.74 10.42 14.51
CA ASP A 270 9.82 11.51 14.88
C ASP A 270 9.62 12.58 13.78
N ILE A 271 10.11 12.35 12.56
CA ILE A 271 9.93 13.26 11.43
C ILE A 271 9.04 12.63 10.36
N VAL A 272 8.00 13.36 9.95
CA VAL A 272 7.20 13.09 8.76
C VAL A 272 7.47 14.17 7.72
N ALA A 273 7.80 13.80 6.49
CA ALA A 273 7.98 14.77 5.42
C ALA A 273 7.16 14.40 4.18
N GLU A 274 6.45 15.37 3.62
CA GLU A 274 5.92 15.21 2.27
C GLU A 274 7.01 15.56 1.27
N ILE A 275 7.34 14.61 0.42
CA ILE A 275 8.39 14.71 -0.58
C ILE A 275 7.87 14.36 -1.97
N SER A 276 8.51 14.91 -3.00
CA SER A 276 8.31 14.45 -4.38
C SER A 276 9.35 13.36 -4.69
N PRO A 277 8.94 12.13 -4.95
CA PRO A 277 9.87 11.05 -5.26
C PRO A 277 10.56 11.22 -6.63
N PHE A 278 10.02 12.10 -7.48
CA PHE A 278 10.50 12.29 -8.85
C PHE A 278 11.52 13.43 -9.01
N THR A 279 11.74 14.21 -7.97
CA THR A 279 12.61 15.40 -8.01
C THR A 279 13.54 15.41 -6.80
N ASN A 280 14.72 15.99 -6.99
CA ASN A 280 15.67 16.22 -5.89
C ASN A 280 15.43 17.59 -5.22
N GLN A 281 14.17 17.98 -5.08
CA GLN A 281 13.79 19.22 -4.41
C GLN A 281 13.71 19.01 -2.88
N PRO A 282 13.79 20.10 -2.10
CA PRO A 282 13.48 20.05 -0.68
C PRO A 282 12.09 19.46 -0.42
N PRO A 283 11.82 18.94 0.78
CA PRO A 283 10.48 18.52 1.17
C PRO A 283 9.43 19.60 0.88
N ILE A 284 8.26 19.16 0.43
CA ILE A 284 7.10 20.03 0.19
C ILE A 284 6.60 20.55 1.54
N GLN A 285 6.60 19.67 2.56
CA GLN A 285 6.21 19.96 3.93
C GLN A 285 6.99 19.04 4.87
N THR A 286 7.30 19.54 6.09
CA THR A 286 7.98 18.74 7.13
C THR A 286 7.23 18.92 8.44
N PHE A 287 6.85 17.81 9.06
CA PHE A 287 6.25 17.73 10.38
C PHE A 287 7.29 17.12 11.33
N ASP A 288 8.01 18.00 12.00
CA ASP A 288 8.94 17.66 13.07
C ASP A 288 8.14 17.53 14.36
N MET A 289 7.93 16.32 14.83
CA MET A 289 7.04 16.06 15.97
C MET A 289 7.66 16.57 17.28
N ALA A 290 8.99 16.60 17.38
CA ALA A 290 9.66 17.15 18.55
C ALA A 290 9.43 18.66 18.65
N ASP A 291 9.59 19.40 17.56
CA ASP A 291 9.34 20.86 17.54
C ASP A 291 7.86 21.18 17.74
N ILE A 292 6.96 20.49 17.00
CA ILE A 292 5.50 20.74 17.08
C ILE A 292 4.99 20.53 18.51
N ILE A 293 5.34 19.41 19.13
CA ILE A 293 4.85 19.04 20.46
C ILE A 293 5.51 19.90 21.53
N SER A 294 6.83 20.14 21.47
CA SER A 294 7.52 21.02 22.41
C SER A 294 6.97 22.44 22.40
N THR A 295 6.81 23.01 21.19
CA THR A 295 6.24 24.35 21.03
C THR A 295 4.84 24.41 21.61
N TYR A 296 3.99 23.44 21.31
CA TYR A 296 2.63 23.41 21.83
C TYR A 296 2.59 23.30 23.36
N MET A 297 3.34 22.36 23.96
CA MET A 297 3.38 22.15 25.41
C MET A 297 3.85 23.40 26.14
N ASN A 298 5.00 23.95 25.73
CA ASN A 298 5.58 25.14 26.36
C ASN A 298 4.66 26.35 26.28
N ASN A 299 3.99 26.58 25.14
CA ASN A 299 3.02 27.66 24.97
C ASN A 299 1.75 27.49 25.82
N ASN A 300 1.46 26.28 26.29
CA ASN A 300 0.31 25.96 27.12
C ASN A 300 0.66 25.61 28.59
N GLY A 301 1.90 25.93 29.00
CA GLY A 301 2.31 25.92 30.40
C GLY A 301 2.86 24.59 30.93
N ASP A 302 3.10 23.61 30.09
CA ASP A 302 3.80 22.37 30.44
C ASP A 302 5.30 22.47 30.07
N ASP A 303 6.16 21.82 30.85
CA ASP A 303 7.56 21.64 30.50
C ASP A 303 7.71 20.46 29.53
N ALA A 304 7.95 20.79 28.25
CA ALA A 304 8.08 19.78 27.21
C ALA A 304 9.28 18.86 27.39
N SER A 305 10.36 19.29 28.06
CA SER A 305 11.59 18.52 28.22
C SER A 305 11.41 17.21 29.01
N ALA A 306 10.33 17.10 29.77
CA ALA A 306 9.96 15.89 30.47
C ALA A 306 9.40 14.80 29.54
N PHE A 307 8.80 15.19 28.40
CA PHE A 307 8.12 14.29 27.48
C PHE A 307 8.88 14.11 26.16
N VAL A 308 9.28 15.21 25.52
CA VAL A 308 10.04 15.21 24.25
C VAL A 308 11.52 14.98 24.56
N ARG A 309 12.09 13.91 24.01
CA ARG A 309 13.43 13.43 24.39
C ARG A 309 14.29 13.17 23.16
N PRO A 310 14.92 14.21 22.55
CA PRO A 310 15.82 14.03 21.42
C PRO A 310 16.92 12.98 21.71
N GLY A 311 17.30 12.22 20.69
CA GLY A 311 18.26 11.12 20.82
C GLY A 311 17.70 9.84 21.47
N VAL A 312 16.41 9.81 21.78
CA VAL A 312 15.68 8.63 22.21
C VAL A 312 14.51 8.42 21.27
N ASP A 313 14.20 7.19 20.95
CA ASP A 313 12.99 6.84 20.18
C ASP A 313 11.72 7.01 21.05
N TRP A 314 11.41 8.25 21.37
CA TRP A 314 10.35 8.64 22.31
C TRP A 314 8.97 8.68 21.67
N PHE A 315 8.91 8.95 20.36
CA PHE A 315 7.67 9.11 19.62
C PHE A 315 7.37 7.87 18.76
N HIS A 316 8.36 7.34 18.07
CA HIS A 316 8.29 6.17 17.20
C HIS A 316 7.18 6.32 16.16
N VAL A 317 7.37 7.28 15.23
CA VAL A 317 6.45 7.44 14.10
C VAL A 317 6.58 6.24 13.17
N ASN A 318 5.46 5.56 12.88
CA ASN A 318 5.47 4.35 12.06
C ASN A 318 4.48 4.38 10.89
N ALA A 319 3.57 5.34 10.85
CA ALA A 319 2.66 5.57 9.74
C ALA A 319 2.12 7.00 9.77
N SER A 320 1.72 7.50 8.61
CA SER A 320 1.01 8.78 8.48
C SER A 320 0.01 8.69 7.33
N THR A 321 -1.06 9.48 7.37
CA THR A 321 -2.03 9.54 6.28
C THR A 321 -2.54 10.97 6.12
N TYR A 322 -2.69 11.41 4.86
CA TYR A 322 -3.31 12.70 4.53
C TYR A 322 -4.82 12.55 4.42
N ASP A 323 -5.57 13.42 5.11
CA ASP A 323 -7.02 13.51 5.00
C ASP A 323 -7.41 14.65 4.05
N PRO A 324 -7.85 14.32 2.82
CA PRO A 324 -8.24 15.34 1.85
C PRO A 324 -9.55 16.05 2.21
N SER A 325 -10.35 15.49 3.10
CA SER A 325 -11.67 16.03 3.46
C SER A 325 -11.55 17.37 4.21
N ASP A 326 -10.50 17.54 4.99
CA ASP A 326 -10.25 18.72 5.81
C ASP A 326 -8.82 19.26 5.76
N LYS A 327 -7.97 18.67 4.90
CA LYS A 327 -6.56 19.05 4.68
C LYS A 327 -5.72 18.94 5.94
N THR A 328 -5.75 17.78 6.54
CA THR A 328 -4.99 17.45 7.73
C THR A 328 -4.10 16.23 7.48
N VAL A 329 -3.17 15.99 8.40
CA VAL A 329 -2.36 14.77 8.44
C VAL A 329 -2.60 14.09 9.77
N ILE A 330 -2.86 12.78 9.74
CA ILE A 330 -2.91 11.95 10.94
C ILE A 330 -1.59 11.18 11.02
N VAL A 331 -0.90 11.32 12.14
CA VAL A 331 0.39 10.69 12.41
C VAL A 331 0.20 9.66 13.53
N SER A 332 0.76 8.47 13.32
CA SER A 332 0.76 7.38 14.29
C SER A 332 2.09 7.36 15.05
N SER A 333 2.03 7.62 16.35
CA SER A 333 3.12 7.34 17.29
C SER A 333 2.87 6.02 18.00
N ARG A 334 3.68 5.01 17.73
CA ARG A 334 3.54 3.71 18.42
C ARG A 334 3.65 3.83 19.94
N GLU A 335 4.55 4.69 20.38
CA GLU A 335 4.81 4.88 21.80
C GLU A 335 3.69 5.63 22.53
N ASN A 336 2.98 6.55 21.84
CA ASN A 336 2.08 7.46 22.54
C ASN A 336 0.63 7.41 22.05
N PHE A 337 0.34 7.92 20.84
CA PHE A 337 -1.03 8.20 20.38
C PHE A 337 -1.10 8.37 18.84
N LEU A 338 -2.31 8.50 18.34
CA LEU A 338 -2.59 9.12 17.05
C LEU A 338 -2.76 10.63 17.26
N ILE A 339 -2.15 11.42 16.39
CA ILE A 339 -2.26 12.88 16.43
C ILE A 339 -2.69 13.41 15.06
N LYS A 340 -3.69 14.30 15.04
CA LYS A 340 -4.13 14.99 13.83
C LYS A 340 -3.59 16.41 13.84
N LEU A 341 -2.97 16.79 12.74
CA LEU A 341 -2.33 18.08 12.52
C LEU A 341 -2.97 18.80 11.33
N ASN A 342 -3.15 20.10 11.43
CA ASN A 342 -3.43 20.91 10.25
C ASN A 342 -2.21 20.87 9.31
N TYR A 343 -2.45 20.53 8.03
CA TYR A 343 -1.37 20.34 7.06
C TYR A 343 -0.50 21.61 6.86
N SER A 344 -1.09 22.79 6.89
CA SER A 344 -0.38 24.03 6.57
C SER A 344 0.17 24.76 7.80
N THR A 345 -0.51 24.67 8.95
CA THR A 345 -0.14 25.41 10.16
C THR A 345 0.57 24.57 11.21
N HIS A 346 0.53 23.23 11.07
CA HIS A 346 1.01 22.24 12.02
C HIS A 346 0.30 22.27 13.38
N GLU A 347 -0.80 23.02 13.49
CA GLU A 347 -1.59 23.06 14.73
C GLU A 347 -2.17 21.69 15.05
N ILE A 348 -2.05 21.30 16.32
CA ILE A 348 -2.66 20.06 16.82
C ILE A 348 -4.18 20.23 16.85
N VAL A 349 -4.89 19.42 16.06
CA VAL A 349 -6.35 19.38 16.04
C VAL A 349 -6.85 18.53 17.20
N TRP A 350 -6.44 17.27 17.26
CA TRP A 350 -6.78 16.36 18.34
C TRP A 350 -5.73 15.25 18.54
N ILE A 351 -5.84 14.55 19.67
CA ILE A 351 -5.03 13.39 20.06
C ILE A 351 -5.98 12.23 20.44
N LEU A 352 -5.74 11.03 19.92
CA LEU A 352 -6.42 9.80 20.32
C LEU A 352 -5.40 8.77 20.78
N GLY A 353 -5.40 8.43 22.05
CA GLY A 353 -4.47 7.47 22.64
C GLY A 353 -4.91 7.01 24.02
N ASP A 354 -4.27 5.95 24.52
CA ASP A 354 -4.54 5.41 25.86
C ASP A 354 -4.29 6.46 26.95
N PRO A 355 -5.33 6.88 27.71
CA PRO A 355 -5.21 7.90 28.75
C PRO A 355 -4.43 7.41 29.99
N THR A 356 -4.04 6.15 30.05
CA THR A 356 -3.21 5.61 31.13
C THR A 356 -1.71 5.71 30.83
N LYS A 357 -1.31 6.20 29.64
CA LYS A 357 0.08 6.47 29.27
C LYS A 357 0.58 7.80 29.83
N TYR A 358 1.90 7.97 29.88
CA TYR A 358 2.57 9.15 30.43
C TYR A 358 2.14 10.48 29.79
N TRP A 359 1.92 10.52 28.46
CA TRP A 359 1.49 11.73 27.75
C TRP A 359 0.23 12.38 28.34
N TYR A 360 -0.68 11.59 28.91
CA TYR A 360 -1.95 12.09 29.44
C TYR A 360 -1.79 12.82 30.79
N THR A 361 -0.62 12.72 31.44
CA THR A 361 -0.30 13.47 32.66
C THR A 361 -0.11 14.96 32.39
N PHE A 362 0.22 15.34 31.13
CA PHE A 362 0.43 16.72 30.73
C PHE A 362 -0.90 17.42 30.40
N PRO A 363 -1.28 18.50 31.14
CA PRO A 363 -2.52 19.22 30.94
C PRO A 363 -2.74 19.74 29.52
N SER A 364 -1.68 20.23 28.87
CA SER A 364 -1.73 20.74 27.50
C SER A 364 -2.13 19.65 26.49
N LEU A 365 -1.46 18.50 26.52
CA LEU A 365 -1.75 17.37 25.62
C LEU A 365 -3.14 16.79 25.91
N ARG A 366 -3.48 16.64 27.21
CA ARG A 366 -4.80 16.16 27.62
C ARG A 366 -5.93 17.05 27.13
N ALA A 367 -5.71 18.36 27.01
CA ALA A 367 -6.72 19.31 26.49
C ALA A 367 -7.07 19.05 25.00
N LYS A 368 -6.20 18.34 24.26
CA LYS A 368 -6.44 17.91 22.87
C LYS A 368 -6.93 16.47 22.76
N ALA A 369 -7.07 15.77 23.89
CA ALA A 369 -7.47 14.36 23.90
C ALA A 369 -8.93 14.17 23.48
N LEU A 370 -9.16 13.25 22.56
CA LEU A 370 -10.50 12.75 22.27
C LEU A 370 -10.95 11.79 23.39
N THR A 371 -12.21 11.92 23.79
CA THR A 371 -12.85 10.97 24.70
C THR A 371 -13.43 9.82 23.88
N LEU A 372 -12.99 8.60 24.14
CA LEU A 372 -13.53 7.42 23.46
C LEU A 372 -14.89 7.04 24.07
N ALA A 373 -15.88 6.77 23.22
CA ALA A 373 -17.20 6.30 23.64
C ALA A 373 -17.09 4.96 24.38
N ALA A 374 -17.99 4.74 25.32
CA ALA A 374 -18.01 3.51 26.12
C ALA A 374 -18.14 2.25 25.25
N GLY A 375 -17.36 1.23 25.57
CA GLY A 375 -17.32 -0.05 24.87
C GLY A 375 -16.30 -0.13 23.75
N GLY A 376 -15.63 0.97 23.39
CA GLY A 376 -14.51 0.96 22.45
C GLY A 376 -13.15 0.75 23.14
N ASN A 377 -12.16 0.36 22.34
CA ASN A 377 -10.78 0.19 22.74
C ASN A 377 -9.94 1.39 22.25
N TYR A 378 -9.15 2.01 23.14
CA TYR A 378 -8.14 2.98 22.71
C TYR A 378 -7.05 2.30 21.86
N PRO A 379 -6.45 3.02 20.89
CA PRO A 379 -5.27 2.51 20.18
C PRO A 379 -4.13 2.18 21.14
N VAL A 380 -3.48 1.03 20.91
CA VAL A 380 -2.33 0.57 21.70
C VAL A 380 -1.29 -0.06 20.78
N GLY A 381 -0.09 0.53 20.69
CA GLY A 381 0.94 0.10 19.76
C GLY A 381 0.46 0.17 18.30
N GLN A 382 -0.22 1.25 17.96
CA GLN A 382 -0.88 1.42 16.66
C GLN A 382 0.10 1.52 15.51
N HIS A 383 -0.28 0.91 14.36
CA HIS A 383 0.44 0.89 13.09
C HIS A 383 -0.51 1.14 11.93
N ALA A 384 0.04 1.46 10.75
CA ALA A 384 -0.67 1.52 9.48
C ALA A 384 -1.98 2.32 9.52
N VAL A 385 -1.92 3.55 10.10
CA VAL A 385 -3.10 4.43 10.11
C VAL A 385 -3.50 4.76 8.68
N SER A 386 -4.79 4.59 8.38
CA SER A 386 -5.37 4.88 7.06
C SER A 386 -6.80 5.40 7.20
N ILE A 387 -7.34 5.96 6.11
CA ILE A 387 -8.73 6.39 6.04
C ILE A 387 -9.44 5.50 5.04
N THR A 388 -10.53 4.85 5.47
CA THR A 388 -11.34 3.97 4.64
C THR A 388 -12.19 4.76 3.64
N SER A 389 -12.72 4.09 2.64
CA SER A 389 -13.54 4.71 1.59
C SER A 389 -14.82 5.38 2.13
N ASP A 390 -15.32 4.94 3.28
CA ASP A 390 -16.44 5.53 4.01
C ASP A 390 -16.03 6.53 5.11
N GLY A 391 -14.74 6.91 5.16
CA GLY A 391 -14.20 7.96 6.02
C GLY A 391 -13.90 7.53 7.46
N LEU A 392 -13.79 6.24 7.73
CA LEU A 392 -13.33 5.77 9.04
C LEU A 392 -11.80 5.85 9.13
N MET A 393 -11.30 6.25 10.27
CA MET A 393 -9.88 6.11 10.61
C MET A 393 -9.62 4.68 11.07
N MET A 394 -8.80 3.93 10.32
CA MET A 394 -8.48 2.54 10.60
C MET A 394 -7.02 2.39 11.02
N VAL A 395 -6.75 1.53 12.00
CA VAL A 395 -5.42 1.22 12.50
C VAL A 395 -5.26 -0.26 12.84
N PHE A 396 -4.06 -0.77 12.73
CA PHE A 396 -3.66 -2.04 13.33
C PHE A 396 -3.04 -1.75 14.70
N ASN A 397 -3.59 -2.34 15.76
CA ASN A 397 -3.09 -2.25 17.14
C ASN A 397 -2.27 -3.50 17.44
N ASP A 398 -0.96 -3.37 17.67
CA ASP A 398 -0.12 -4.49 18.08
C ASP A 398 -0.47 -5.01 19.48
N GLY A 399 -1.07 -4.16 20.30
CA GLY A 399 -1.54 -4.49 21.64
C GLY A 399 -0.50 -4.35 22.74
N LEU A 400 0.76 -4.03 22.40
CA LEU A 400 1.82 -3.82 23.39
C LEU A 400 1.87 -2.35 23.81
N GLY A 401 1.88 -2.08 25.09
CA GLY A 401 2.06 -0.73 25.65
C GLY A 401 3.41 -0.12 25.26
N SER A 402 3.64 1.12 25.68
CA SER A 402 4.88 1.83 25.37
C SER A 402 6.10 1.11 25.94
N VAL A 403 7.20 1.09 25.20
CA VAL A 403 8.47 0.46 25.60
C VAL A 403 9.57 1.50 25.91
N ASN A 404 9.42 2.73 25.41
CA ASN A 404 10.42 3.80 25.48
C ASN A 404 10.00 4.95 26.41
N GLN A 405 9.07 4.76 27.35
CA GLN A 405 8.73 5.78 28.34
C GLN A 405 9.90 6.06 29.31
N PRO A 406 9.99 7.26 29.90
CA PRO A 406 10.95 7.53 30.97
C PRO A 406 10.82 6.53 32.13
N ALA A 407 11.93 6.22 32.79
CA ALA A 407 11.94 5.24 33.87
C ALA A 407 10.97 5.62 35.00
N GLY A 408 10.03 4.74 35.31
CA GLY A 408 9.00 4.93 36.33
C GLY A 408 7.71 5.57 35.84
N GLU A 409 7.68 6.05 34.58
CA GLU A 409 6.47 6.61 34.00
C GLU A 409 5.55 5.54 33.39
N PRO A 410 4.22 5.78 33.35
CA PRO A 410 3.26 4.77 32.93
C PRO A 410 3.36 4.45 31.44
N SER A 411 3.53 3.18 31.12
CA SER A 411 3.59 2.65 29.77
C SER A 411 2.20 2.42 29.13
N GLY A 412 1.13 2.58 29.88
CA GLY A 412 -0.23 2.31 29.41
C GLY A 412 -0.63 0.84 29.51
N ILE A 413 -1.77 0.51 28.88
CA ILE A 413 -2.33 -0.84 28.87
C ILE A 413 -1.56 -1.69 27.85
N SER A 414 -1.25 -2.95 28.22
CA SER A 414 -0.87 -3.99 27.27
C SER A 414 -1.97 -5.03 27.19
N ARG A 415 -2.23 -5.54 25.96
CA ARG A 415 -3.14 -6.63 25.68
C ARG A 415 -2.35 -7.90 25.39
N THR A 416 -3.01 -9.03 25.40
CA THR A 416 -2.44 -10.33 25.01
C THR A 416 -2.83 -10.72 23.59
N TYR A 417 -3.39 -9.79 22.81
CA TYR A 417 -3.84 -9.96 21.44
C TYR A 417 -3.66 -8.65 20.67
N SER A 418 -3.58 -8.77 19.36
CA SER A 418 -3.59 -7.65 18.44
C SER A 418 -4.95 -7.51 17.76
N GLU A 419 -5.30 -6.29 17.33
CA GLU A 419 -6.59 -6.06 16.69
C GLU A 419 -6.53 -4.94 15.65
N VAL A 420 -7.39 -5.03 14.63
CA VAL A 420 -7.74 -3.90 13.77
C VAL A 420 -8.88 -3.15 14.43
N SER A 421 -8.78 -1.82 14.50
CA SER A 421 -9.87 -0.95 14.97
C SER A 421 -10.17 0.13 13.95
N ALA A 422 -11.44 0.43 13.76
CA ALA A 422 -11.89 1.53 12.91
C ALA A 422 -12.75 2.51 13.71
N TYR A 423 -12.45 3.80 13.59
CA TYR A 423 -13.04 4.87 14.41
C TYR A 423 -13.74 5.91 13.55
N THR A 424 -14.87 6.44 14.06
CA THR A 424 -15.34 7.76 13.69
C THR A 424 -14.84 8.79 14.70
N VAL A 425 -14.59 10.02 14.24
CA VAL A 425 -14.17 11.14 15.08
C VAL A 425 -15.19 12.28 14.94
N ASN A 426 -15.64 12.81 16.08
CA ASN A 426 -16.42 14.04 16.15
C ASN A 426 -15.55 15.15 16.78
N GLU A 427 -14.90 15.92 15.92
CA GLU A 427 -13.99 16.99 16.36
C GLU A 427 -14.68 18.09 17.16
N ALA A 428 -15.92 18.44 16.82
CA ALA A 428 -16.67 19.48 17.53
C ALA A 428 -17.00 19.07 18.97
N ALA A 429 -17.23 17.77 19.20
CA ALA A 429 -17.51 17.22 20.53
C ALA A 429 -16.25 16.69 21.24
N MET A 430 -15.10 16.66 20.57
CA MET A 430 -13.85 16.04 21.02
C MET A 430 -14.08 14.58 21.48
N THR A 431 -14.74 13.79 20.63
CA THR A 431 -15.03 12.37 20.92
C THR A 431 -14.66 11.48 19.75
N ALA A 432 -14.30 10.24 20.05
CA ALA A 432 -14.12 9.17 19.08
C ALA A 432 -15.05 8.00 19.44
N GLN A 433 -15.42 7.22 18.44
CA GLN A 433 -16.17 5.98 18.63
C GLN A 433 -15.54 4.88 17.78
N GLU A 434 -15.18 3.76 18.39
CA GLU A 434 -14.82 2.56 17.66
C GLU A 434 -16.09 1.99 17.03
N VAL A 435 -16.14 1.95 15.70
CA VAL A 435 -17.32 1.50 14.93
C VAL A 435 -17.28 -0.02 14.79
N TRP A 436 -16.09 -0.57 14.59
CA TRP A 436 -15.85 -2.01 14.56
C TRP A 436 -14.39 -2.34 14.90
N GLY A 437 -14.19 -3.56 15.35
CA GLY A 437 -12.88 -4.16 15.58
C GLY A 437 -12.80 -5.59 15.04
N PHE A 438 -11.60 -6.05 14.71
CA PHE A 438 -11.30 -7.44 14.37
C PHE A 438 -10.06 -7.89 15.12
N ASN A 439 -10.20 -8.86 16.04
CA ASN A 439 -9.14 -9.32 16.94
C ASN A 439 -8.86 -10.83 16.85
N TYR A 440 -9.28 -11.47 15.76
CA TYR A 440 -9.14 -12.91 15.53
C TYR A 440 -9.54 -13.78 16.74
N ASN A 441 -10.64 -13.44 17.41
CA ASN A 441 -11.09 -14.05 18.67
C ASN A 441 -10.05 -13.97 19.80
N GLN A 442 -9.20 -12.94 19.81
CA GLN A 442 -8.13 -12.70 20.79
C GLN A 442 -7.09 -13.84 20.85
N SER A 443 -6.91 -14.56 19.75
CA SER A 443 -6.00 -15.71 19.68
C SER A 443 -4.67 -15.42 18.98
N LEU A 444 -4.51 -14.23 18.36
CA LEU A 444 -3.28 -13.79 17.72
C LEU A 444 -2.70 -12.57 18.45
N PHE A 445 -1.42 -12.64 18.78
CA PHE A 445 -0.66 -11.54 19.33
C PHE A 445 0.56 -11.28 18.47
N SER A 446 0.63 -10.10 17.87
CA SER A 446 1.70 -9.59 17.03
C SER A 446 2.18 -8.27 17.63
N PRO A 447 3.10 -8.29 18.60
CA PRO A 447 3.39 -7.16 19.50
C PRO A 447 4.21 -6.05 18.87
N ILE A 448 4.64 -6.20 17.63
CA ILE A 448 5.31 -5.17 16.82
C ILE A 448 4.93 -5.33 15.35
N CYS A 449 5.04 -4.26 14.56
CA CYS A 449 4.71 -4.22 13.14
C CYS A 449 3.25 -4.63 12.85
N GLY A 450 2.96 -4.87 11.60
CA GLY A 450 1.65 -5.29 11.15
C GLY A 450 0.85 -4.16 10.53
N SER A 451 -0.19 -4.54 9.81
CA SER A 451 -0.99 -3.58 9.07
C SER A 451 -2.42 -4.06 8.84
N SER A 452 -3.27 -3.09 8.49
CA SER A 452 -4.60 -3.37 7.94
C SER A 452 -4.93 -2.34 6.87
N TYR A 453 -5.37 -2.82 5.70
CA TYR A 453 -5.79 -1.95 4.60
C TYR A 453 -7.10 -2.41 4.01
N GLU A 454 -7.95 -1.42 3.69
CA GLU A 454 -9.17 -1.63 2.95
C GLU A 454 -8.87 -1.90 1.47
N ALA A 455 -9.65 -2.81 0.88
CA ALA A 455 -9.72 -3.08 -0.54
C ALA A 455 -11.16 -2.87 -1.04
N PRO A 456 -11.40 -2.81 -2.38
CA PRO A 456 -12.73 -2.61 -2.94
C PRO A 456 -13.80 -3.53 -2.33
N GLY A 457 -15.01 -3.01 -2.17
CA GLY A 457 -16.14 -3.77 -1.61
C GLY A 457 -16.10 -3.94 -0.10
N ASN A 458 -15.41 -3.04 0.62
CA ASN A 458 -15.24 -3.05 2.08
C ASN A 458 -14.64 -4.38 2.57
N THR A 459 -13.69 -4.90 1.83
CA THR A 459 -12.90 -6.08 2.19
C THR A 459 -11.54 -5.62 2.71
N TYR A 460 -10.85 -6.46 3.47
CA TYR A 460 -9.63 -6.01 4.15
C TYR A 460 -8.54 -7.06 4.07
N LEU A 461 -7.31 -6.59 4.01
CA LEU A 461 -6.11 -7.40 4.23
C LEU A 461 -5.51 -7.02 5.58
N VAL A 462 -5.27 -8.01 6.44
CA VAL A 462 -4.65 -7.83 7.76
C VAL A 462 -3.36 -8.63 7.84
N ASP A 463 -2.30 -7.99 8.28
CA ASP A 463 -0.99 -8.58 8.54
C ASP A 463 -0.69 -8.57 10.04
N PHE A 464 -0.62 -9.76 10.64
CA PHE A 464 -0.06 -9.98 11.98
C PHE A 464 1.40 -10.38 11.81
N ALA A 465 2.27 -9.40 11.72
CA ALA A 465 3.66 -9.54 11.23
C ALA A 465 4.57 -10.40 12.13
N THR A 466 4.25 -10.52 13.42
CA THR A 466 5.09 -11.18 14.45
C THR A 466 4.31 -12.11 15.38
N ALA A 467 3.34 -12.84 14.83
CA ALA A 467 2.58 -13.84 15.57
C ALA A 467 3.47 -14.97 16.11
N ASP A 468 2.90 -15.80 16.99
CA ASP A 468 3.53 -16.99 17.55
C ASP A 468 4.92 -16.74 18.16
N ASN A 469 5.02 -15.77 19.06
CA ASN A 469 6.27 -15.36 19.72
C ASN A 469 7.35 -14.93 18.69
N TYR A 470 7.02 -14.06 17.76
CA TYR A 470 7.91 -13.49 16.74
C TYR A 470 8.46 -14.50 15.71
N THR A 471 7.81 -15.64 15.54
CA THR A 471 8.31 -16.68 14.63
C THR A 471 7.54 -16.75 13.30
N THR A 472 6.34 -16.16 13.24
CA THR A 472 5.48 -16.25 12.05
C THR A 472 4.84 -14.90 11.73
N ALA A 473 4.51 -14.72 10.45
CA ALA A 473 3.59 -13.69 9.99
C ALA A 473 2.28 -14.37 9.54
N ARG A 474 1.13 -13.75 9.87
CA ARG A 474 -0.20 -14.25 9.48
C ARG A 474 -0.89 -13.21 8.60
N LEU A 475 -1.18 -13.60 7.36
CA LEU A 475 -1.87 -12.79 6.37
C LEU A 475 -3.33 -13.23 6.29
N VAL A 476 -4.25 -12.34 6.65
CA VAL A 476 -5.67 -12.67 6.78
C VAL A 476 -6.50 -11.76 5.86
N GLY A 477 -7.24 -12.37 4.93
CA GLY A 477 -8.23 -11.67 4.11
C GLY A 477 -9.60 -11.69 4.78
N LEU A 478 -10.25 -10.53 4.86
CA LEU A 478 -11.59 -10.37 5.44
C LEU A 478 -12.59 -9.91 4.38
N ASP A 479 -13.79 -10.48 4.39
CA ASP A 479 -14.92 -9.99 3.60
C ASP A 479 -15.56 -8.73 4.23
N ALA A 480 -16.58 -8.17 3.57
CA ALA A 480 -17.29 -6.99 4.03
C ALA A 480 -17.99 -7.18 5.40
N ASN A 481 -18.24 -8.41 5.82
CA ASN A 481 -18.76 -8.74 7.14
C ASN A 481 -17.64 -8.97 8.17
N ARG A 482 -16.37 -8.74 7.78
CA ARG A 482 -15.15 -9.00 8.58
C ARG A 482 -14.97 -10.48 8.94
N SER A 483 -15.56 -11.36 8.14
CA SER A 483 -15.33 -12.80 8.25
C SER A 483 -14.04 -13.18 7.54
N VAL A 484 -13.24 -14.05 8.13
CA VAL A 484 -12.00 -14.54 7.53
C VAL A 484 -12.32 -15.32 6.26
N VAL A 485 -11.76 -14.87 5.13
CA VAL A 485 -11.87 -15.51 3.81
C VAL A 485 -10.70 -16.44 3.56
N PHE A 486 -9.48 -15.97 3.83
CA PHE A 486 -8.26 -16.79 3.81
C PHE A 486 -7.37 -16.45 5.00
N ASP A 487 -6.43 -17.34 5.29
CA ASP A 487 -5.44 -17.18 6.34
C ASP A 487 -4.18 -17.95 6.00
N PHE A 488 -3.08 -17.23 5.75
CA PHE A 488 -1.78 -17.78 5.39
C PHE A 488 -0.76 -17.47 6.47
N GLN A 489 0.06 -18.47 6.80
CA GLN A 489 1.13 -18.34 7.76
C GLN A 489 2.48 -18.54 7.07
N TYR A 490 3.35 -17.56 7.21
CA TYR A 490 4.73 -17.58 6.76
C TYR A 490 5.67 -17.71 7.96
N GLN A 491 6.78 -18.43 7.79
CA GLN A 491 7.87 -18.33 8.76
C GLN A 491 8.49 -16.95 8.67
N SER A 492 8.67 -16.27 9.79
CA SER A 492 9.22 -14.91 9.84
C SER A 492 10.56 -14.93 10.59
N PRO A 493 11.69 -15.03 9.87
CA PRO A 493 12.99 -14.94 10.51
C PRO A 493 13.25 -13.51 10.98
N GLY A 494 13.64 -13.38 12.26
CA GLY A 494 13.80 -12.06 12.88
C GLY A 494 12.49 -11.32 13.11
N TYR A 495 12.59 -10.08 13.59
CA TYR A 495 11.43 -9.23 13.77
C TYR A 495 10.86 -8.79 12.42
N CYS A 496 9.57 -9.05 12.17
CA CYS A 496 8.83 -8.61 10.97
C CYS A 496 9.48 -8.99 9.63
N GLY A 497 10.34 -10.02 9.60
CA GLY A 497 11.16 -10.33 8.42
C GLY A 497 10.35 -10.72 7.20
N ALA A 498 9.29 -11.50 7.34
CA ALA A 498 8.48 -11.99 6.23
C ALA A 498 7.55 -10.90 5.68
N ALA A 499 6.86 -10.20 6.56
CA ALA A 499 5.94 -9.12 6.21
C ALA A 499 6.03 -8.06 7.31
N TRP A 500 6.59 -6.93 6.97
CA TRP A 500 6.52 -5.72 7.79
C TRP A 500 5.13 -5.09 7.68
N ASN A 501 4.58 -5.15 6.46
CA ASN A 501 3.31 -4.57 6.06
C ASN A 501 2.80 -5.32 4.82
N ALA A 502 1.49 -5.45 4.65
CA ALA A 502 0.87 -6.08 3.50
C ALA A 502 -0.23 -5.18 2.90
N ILE A 503 -0.18 -4.97 1.59
CA ILE A 503 -1.07 -4.04 0.88
C ILE A 503 -1.72 -4.74 -0.32
N PRO A 504 -3.06 -4.68 -0.51
CA PRO A 504 -3.70 -5.16 -1.73
C PRO A 504 -3.17 -4.44 -2.98
N ILE A 505 -2.99 -5.17 -4.09
CA ILE A 505 -2.62 -4.61 -5.39
C ILE A 505 -3.58 -5.13 -6.47
N PRO A 506 -4.12 -4.26 -7.34
CA PRO A 506 -5.11 -4.67 -8.35
C PRO A 506 -4.46 -5.29 -9.59
N MET A 507 -3.68 -6.37 -9.44
CA MET A 507 -3.04 -7.04 -10.58
C MET A 507 -4.05 -7.69 -11.54
N GLU A 508 -5.29 -7.87 -11.13
CA GLU A 508 -6.40 -8.31 -11.99
C GLU A 508 -6.88 -7.25 -13.00
N ASP A 509 -6.52 -5.98 -12.81
CA ASP A 509 -6.82 -4.85 -13.71
C ASP A 509 -5.78 -3.72 -13.53
N LEU A 510 -4.50 -4.08 -13.62
CA LEU A 510 -3.41 -3.15 -13.40
C LEU A 510 -3.19 -2.25 -14.62
N GLN A 511 -3.24 -0.93 -14.42
CA GLN A 511 -3.01 0.07 -15.47
C GLN A 511 -1.65 0.73 -15.26
N ILE A 512 -0.79 0.74 -16.29
CA ILE A 512 0.53 1.40 -16.29
C ILE A 512 0.53 2.46 -17.39
N ASN A 513 0.52 3.72 -16.99
CA ASN A 513 0.33 4.88 -17.86
C ASN A 513 1.61 5.71 -18.05
#